data_ce309ed23cb85e060dc25be072badd9c
#
_entry.id   ce309ed23cb85e060dc25be072badd9c
#
_cell.length_a   1.000
_cell.length_b   1.000
_cell.length_c   1.000
_cell.angle_alpha   90.00
_cell.angle_beta   90.00
_cell.angle_gamma   90.00
#
_symmetry.space_group_name_H-M   'P 1'
#
loop_
_entity.id
_entity.type
_entity.pdbx_description
1 polymer ?
#
loop_
_entity_poly.entity_id
_entity_poly.type
_entity_poly.pdbx_seq_one_letter_code
_entity_poly.pdbx_strand_id
1 'polypeptide(L)'
;NQSFTPKKLLLVNDNSTDDSETIIKKYSQSISWIEYLNTASDQGHIPGEKVINAFYKGFNKIDNDYDIICKFDADIILPENYLESIRNMFIENPKIGIAGGNLYIKKNNEWIFEKVSSKDHIRGPIKAYRKKCFEDINGLRKSIGWDTVDVLIAQYNNWEIKTDKSLKVKHLKQ
;
A
#
# COMPACT_ATOMS: atom_id res chain seq x y z
N ASN A 1 2.07 15.34 1.57
CA ASN A 1 1.99 15.89 2.93
C ASN A 1 1.14 14.97 3.80
N GLN A 2 1.72 14.41 4.86
CA GLN A 2 1.02 13.62 5.86
C GLN A 2 1.21 14.24 7.23
N SER A 3 0.18 14.21 8.09
CA SER A 3 0.27 14.70 9.49
C SER A 3 1.24 13.87 10.34
N PHE A 4 1.44 12.61 9.98
CA PHE A 4 2.42 11.71 10.58
C PHE A 4 3.44 11.26 9.52
N THR A 5 4.73 11.55 9.77
CA THR A 5 5.83 11.17 8.87
C THR A 5 6.20 9.71 9.08
N PRO A 6 6.26 8.89 8.01
CA PRO A 6 6.72 7.52 8.13
C PRO A 6 8.22 7.46 8.41
N LYS A 7 8.70 6.38 9.00
CA LYS A 7 10.14 6.13 9.16
C LYS A 7 10.87 6.13 7.82
N LYS A 8 10.26 5.51 6.81
CA LYS A 8 10.81 5.37 5.46
C LYS A 8 9.69 5.23 4.43
N LEU A 9 9.87 5.87 3.28
CA LEU A 9 9.13 5.62 2.04
C LEU A 9 10.12 5.14 0.98
N LEU A 10 10.02 3.89 0.56
CA LEU A 10 10.82 3.36 -0.54
C LEU A 10 9.98 3.34 -1.83
N LEU A 11 10.38 4.15 -2.79
CA LEU A 11 9.77 4.22 -4.11
C LEU A 11 10.46 3.22 -5.05
N VAL A 12 9.70 2.25 -5.56
CA VAL A 12 10.21 1.24 -6.50
C VAL A 12 9.83 1.65 -7.91
N ASN A 13 10.82 2.04 -8.70
CA ASN A 13 10.67 2.31 -10.13
C ASN A 13 10.96 1.02 -10.91
N ASP A 14 9.92 0.39 -11.43
CA ASP A 14 10.02 -0.86 -12.18
C ASP A 14 10.00 -0.59 -13.69
N ASN A 15 11.14 -0.10 -14.20
CA ASN A 15 11.37 0.13 -15.63
C ASN A 15 10.39 1.13 -16.27
N SER A 16 10.07 2.25 -15.58
CA SER A 16 9.26 3.32 -16.17
C SER A 16 9.99 3.99 -17.33
N THR A 17 9.27 4.33 -18.39
CA THR A 17 9.81 4.95 -19.61
C THR A 17 9.47 6.44 -19.73
N ASP A 18 8.77 6.98 -18.74
CA ASP A 18 8.38 8.38 -18.59
C ASP A 18 9.30 9.13 -17.60
N ASP A 19 8.89 10.33 -17.18
CA ASP A 19 9.64 11.17 -16.23
C ASP A 19 9.64 10.67 -14.79
N SER A 20 9.06 9.49 -14.49
CA SER A 20 8.93 8.95 -13.12
C SER A 20 10.26 8.90 -12.39
N GLU A 21 11.34 8.42 -13.03
CA GLU A 21 12.66 8.33 -12.40
C GLU A 21 13.20 9.70 -12.00
N THR A 22 13.07 10.70 -12.86
CA THR A 22 13.52 12.08 -12.61
C THR A 22 12.76 12.67 -11.41
N ILE A 23 11.45 12.48 -11.36
CA ILE A 23 10.60 12.96 -10.28
C ILE A 23 10.99 12.28 -8.95
N ILE A 24 11.14 10.96 -8.95
CA ILE A 24 11.53 10.18 -7.77
C ILE A 24 12.87 10.65 -7.21
N LYS A 25 13.89 10.81 -8.07
CA LYS A 25 15.22 11.29 -7.68
C LYS A 25 15.18 12.68 -7.04
N LYS A 26 14.39 13.59 -7.59
CA LYS A 26 14.21 14.94 -7.03
C LYS A 26 13.68 14.88 -5.58
N TYR A 27 12.66 14.07 -5.32
CA TYR A 27 12.09 13.94 -3.97
C TYR A 27 13.03 13.23 -3.00
N SER A 28 13.72 12.17 -3.42
CA SER A 28 14.67 11.45 -2.56
C SER A 28 15.89 12.26 -2.18
N GLN A 29 16.29 13.23 -3.01
CA GLN A 29 17.39 14.15 -2.68
C GLN A 29 16.99 15.26 -1.70
N SER A 30 15.71 15.63 -1.66
CA SER A 30 15.21 16.73 -0.84
C SER A 30 14.57 16.29 0.47
N ILE A 31 14.19 15.00 0.60
CA ILE A 31 13.47 14.48 1.76
C ILE A 31 14.18 13.22 2.26
N SER A 32 14.79 13.28 3.43
CA SER A 32 15.70 12.26 3.96
C SER A 32 15.08 10.89 4.22
N TRP A 33 13.76 10.82 4.45
CA TRP A 33 13.06 9.55 4.66
C TRP A 33 12.47 8.94 3.37
N ILE A 34 12.71 9.58 2.21
CA ILE A 34 12.35 9.04 0.90
C ILE A 34 13.58 8.43 0.26
N GLU A 35 13.50 7.14 -0.02
CA GLU A 35 14.51 6.39 -0.78
C GLU A 35 13.90 5.87 -2.08
N TYR A 36 14.72 5.47 -3.03
CA TYR A 36 14.23 4.84 -4.26
C TYR A 36 15.08 3.66 -4.69
N LEU A 37 14.45 2.78 -5.43
CA LEU A 37 15.06 1.62 -6.06
C LEU A 37 14.65 1.57 -7.53
N ASN A 38 15.64 1.61 -8.43
CA ASN A 38 15.40 1.28 -9.84
C ASN A 38 15.54 -0.22 -10.03
N THR A 39 14.59 -0.81 -10.73
CA THR A 39 14.59 -2.24 -11.04
C THR A 39 13.99 -2.46 -12.43
N ALA A 40 14.36 -3.54 -13.07
CA ALA A 40 13.72 -4.03 -14.28
C ALA A 40 13.10 -5.39 -13.97
N SER A 41 11.79 -5.51 -14.14
CA SER A 41 11.11 -6.80 -14.11
C SER A 41 11.14 -7.42 -15.49
N ASP A 42 11.35 -8.74 -15.55
CA ASP A 42 11.18 -9.51 -16.77
C ASP A 42 9.72 -9.39 -17.26
N GLN A 43 9.52 -9.49 -18.58
CA GLN A 43 8.22 -9.28 -19.25
C GLN A 43 7.21 -10.42 -19.04
N GLY A 44 7.32 -11.19 -17.97
CA GLY A 44 6.35 -12.22 -17.60
C GLY A 44 5.01 -11.62 -17.23
N HIS A 45 3.95 -11.92 -17.98
CA HIS A 45 2.63 -11.35 -17.82
C HIS A 45 1.68 -12.24 -17.03
N ILE A 46 1.97 -12.48 -15.76
CA ILE A 46 0.94 -13.00 -14.87
C ILE A 46 0.29 -11.82 -14.16
N PRO A 47 -1.02 -11.54 -14.36
CA PRO A 47 -1.69 -10.46 -13.68
C PRO A 47 -1.56 -10.57 -12.15
N GLY A 48 -1.21 -9.45 -11.48
CA GLY A 48 -0.97 -9.39 -10.04
C GLY A 48 0.47 -9.75 -9.62
N GLU A 49 1.20 -10.55 -10.37
CA GLU A 49 2.56 -10.96 -10.02
C GLU A 49 3.56 -9.79 -10.13
N LYS A 50 3.46 -8.98 -11.17
CA LYS A 50 4.37 -7.85 -11.42
C LYS A 50 4.38 -6.88 -10.23
N VAL A 51 3.20 -6.52 -9.73
CA VAL A 51 3.05 -5.62 -8.57
C VAL A 51 3.68 -6.21 -7.32
N ILE A 52 3.48 -7.51 -7.07
CA ILE A 52 4.02 -8.18 -5.90
C ILE A 52 5.54 -8.40 -6.02
N ASN A 53 6.04 -8.67 -7.23
CA ASN A 53 7.48 -8.74 -7.48
C ASN A 53 8.17 -7.39 -7.22
N ALA A 54 7.60 -6.28 -7.72
CA ALA A 54 8.11 -4.94 -7.45
C ALA A 54 8.08 -4.62 -5.94
N PHE A 55 6.97 -4.96 -5.25
CA PHE A 55 6.88 -4.81 -3.81
C PHE A 55 8.00 -5.55 -3.09
N TYR A 56 8.25 -6.84 -3.40
CA TYR A 56 9.31 -7.61 -2.74
C TYR A 56 10.72 -7.15 -3.09
N LYS A 57 10.95 -6.62 -4.27
CA LYS A 57 12.24 -5.99 -4.59
C LYS A 57 12.53 -4.81 -3.63
N GLY A 58 11.51 -4.01 -3.33
CA GLY A 58 11.59 -2.95 -2.34
C GLY A 58 11.66 -3.48 -0.91
N PHE A 59 10.76 -4.41 -0.53
CA PHE A 59 10.68 -4.96 0.81
C PHE A 59 12.00 -5.59 1.28
N ASN A 60 12.71 -6.27 0.40
CA ASN A 60 14.02 -6.88 0.70
C ASN A 60 15.17 -5.85 0.88
N LYS A 61 14.90 -4.55 0.67
CA LYS A 61 15.86 -3.45 0.88
C LYS A 61 15.61 -2.65 2.15
N ILE A 62 14.45 -2.82 2.78
CA ILE A 62 14.16 -2.18 4.07
C ILE A 62 14.73 -3.03 5.20
N ASP A 63 15.12 -2.36 6.30
CA ASP A 63 15.50 -3.03 7.53
C ASP A 63 14.26 -3.66 8.20
N ASN A 64 14.50 -4.54 9.18
CA ASN A 64 13.44 -5.22 9.92
C ASN A 64 12.92 -4.42 11.13
N ASP A 65 13.33 -3.16 11.27
CA ASP A 65 12.96 -2.26 12.35
C ASP A 65 11.74 -1.42 11.98
N TYR A 66 10.58 -2.06 11.91
CA TYR A 66 9.28 -1.44 11.66
C TYR A 66 8.17 -2.19 12.41
N ASP A 67 7.09 -1.51 12.76
CA ASP A 67 5.87 -2.07 13.35
C ASP A 67 4.77 -2.26 12.31
N ILE A 68 4.76 -1.40 11.29
CA ILE A 68 3.73 -1.34 10.26
C ILE A 68 4.42 -1.30 8.90
N ILE A 69 3.97 -2.15 7.98
CA ILE A 69 4.35 -2.11 6.57
C ILE A 69 3.17 -1.70 5.72
N CYS A 70 3.35 -0.72 4.86
CA CYS A 70 2.34 -0.25 3.91
C CYS A 70 2.72 -0.65 2.49
N LYS A 71 1.75 -1.15 1.72
CA LYS A 71 1.86 -1.32 0.28
C LYS A 71 0.93 -0.34 -0.39
N PHE A 72 1.51 0.60 -1.11
CA PHE A 72 0.80 1.63 -1.86
C PHE A 72 1.11 1.55 -3.35
N ASP A 73 0.11 1.82 -4.19
CA ASP A 73 0.33 2.05 -5.62
C ASP A 73 0.71 3.53 -5.85
N ALA A 74 1.35 3.83 -6.97
CA ALA A 74 1.86 5.17 -7.25
C ALA A 74 0.78 6.14 -7.76
N ASP A 75 -0.38 5.63 -8.17
CA ASP A 75 -1.50 6.38 -8.74
C ASP A 75 -2.60 6.73 -7.73
N ILE A 76 -2.21 6.93 -6.46
CA ILE A 76 -3.13 7.31 -5.37
C ILE A 76 -2.77 8.65 -4.74
N ILE A 77 -3.79 9.35 -4.21
CA ILE A 77 -3.60 10.51 -3.34
C ILE A 77 -4.23 10.18 -1.99
N LEU A 78 -3.39 10.05 -0.97
CA LEU A 78 -3.82 9.82 0.41
C LEU A 78 -4.36 11.11 1.03
N PRO A 79 -5.42 11.06 1.85
CA PRO A 79 -5.77 12.19 2.70
C PRO A 79 -4.63 12.48 3.70
N GLU A 80 -4.53 13.70 4.15
CA GLU A 80 -3.40 14.22 4.95
C GLU A 80 -3.17 13.44 6.25
N ASN A 81 -4.26 12.99 6.87
CA ASN A 81 -4.26 12.21 8.12
C ASN A 81 -4.19 10.68 7.91
N TYR A 82 -3.92 10.18 6.70
CA TYR A 82 -4.02 8.74 6.42
C TYR A 82 -3.10 7.90 7.29
N LEU A 83 -1.79 8.20 7.30
CA LEU A 83 -0.81 7.42 8.06
C LEU A 83 -1.03 7.52 9.57
N GLU A 84 -1.43 8.70 10.06
CA GLU A 84 -1.76 8.90 11.47
C GLU A 84 -2.97 8.05 11.90
N SER A 85 -4.04 8.07 11.10
CA SER A 85 -5.24 7.26 11.37
C SER A 85 -4.93 5.76 11.35
N ILE A 86 -4.16 5.28 10.37
CA ILE A 86 -3.70 3.89 10.30
C ILE A 86 -2.92 3.51 11.56
N ARG A 87 -1.94 4.34 11.96
CA ARG A 87 -1.15 4.12 13.17
C ARG A 87 -2.05 4.03 14.42
N ASN A 88 -2.99 4.95 14.56
CA ASN A 88 -3.89 4.99 15.72
C ASN A 88 -4.78 3.75 15.78
N MET A 89 -5.35 3.29 14.67
CA MET A 89 -6.12 2.03 14.63
C MET A 89 -5.30 0.84 15.15
N PHE A 90 -4.02 0.74 14.76
CA PHE A 90 -3.15 -0.35 15.24
C PHE A 90 -2.78 -0.22 16.72
N ILE A 91 -2.67 1.00 17.25
CA ILE A 91 -2.41 1.25 18.68
C ILE A 91 -3.64 0.91 19.52
N GLU A 92 -4.82 1.37 19.11
CA GLU A 92 -6.08 1.21 19.84
C GLU A 92 -6.54 -0.26 19.91
N ASN A 93 -6.29 -1.04 18.86
CA ASN A 93 -6.68 -2.45 18.85
C ASN A 93 -5.54 -3.36 18.35
N PRO A 94 -4.87 -4.10 19.26
CA PRO A 94 -3.77 -4.99 18.89
C PRO A 94 -4.19 -6.20 18.04
N LYS A 95 -5.48 -6.50 17.92
CA LYS A 95 -6.00 -7.57 17.06
C LYS A 95 -6.11 -7.16 15.59
N ILE A 96 -6.08 -5.87 15.27
CA ILE A 96 -6.08 -5.43 13.89
C ILE A 96 -4.77 -5.84 13.23
N GLY A 97 -4.88 -6.67 12.20
CA GLY A 97 -3.76 -7.13 11.38
C GLY A 97 -3.61 -6.36 10.08
N ILE A 98 -4.73 -5.97 9.45
CA ILE A 98 -4.75 -5.20 8.19
C ILE A 98 -5.67 -4.00 8.36
N ALA A 99 -5.21 -2.82 7.94
CA ALA A 99 -5.97 -1.58 8.00
C ALA A 99 -5.87 -0.80 6.68
N GLY A 100 -6.87 0.04 6.40
CA GLY A 100 -6.89 0.92 5.23
C GLY A 100 -8.13 1.80 5.17
N GLY A 101 -8.19 2.60 4.11
CA GLY A 101 -9.35 3.43 3.78
C GLY A 101 -10.17 2.86 2.61
N ASN A 102 -10.88 3.75 1.93
CA ASN A 102 -11.65 3.45 0.72
C ASN A 102 -11.11 4.23 -0.48
N LEU A 103 -11.12 3.57 -1.65
CA LEU A 103 -10.74 4.18 -2.92
C LEU A 103 -11.90 4.93 -3.56
N TYR A 104 -11.59 6.10 -4.09
CA TYR A 104 -12.51 6.96 -4.85
C TYR A 104 -11.90 7.28 -6.20
N ILE A 105 -12.67 7.11 -7.27
CA ILE A 105 -12.30 7.44 -8.65
C ILE A 105 -13.00 8.72 -9.11
N LYS A 106 -12.39 9.44 -10.04
CA LYS A 106 -12.98 10.63 -10.64
C LYS A 106 -13.95 10.23 -11.76
N LYS A 107 -15.23 10.61 -11.63
CA LYS A 107 -16.24 10.43 -12.66
C LYS A 107 -17.09 11.70 -12.76
N ASN A 108 -17.26 12.24 -13.97
CA ASN A 108 -18.01 13.48 -14.20
C ASN A 108 -17.58 14.65 -13.27
N ASN A 109 -16.26 14.83 -13.09
CA ASN A 109 -15.64 15.79 -12.17
C ASN A 109 -15.91 15.58 -10.67
N GLU A 110 -16.57 14.52 -10.25
CA GLU A 110 -16.81 14.18 -8.85
C GLU A 110 -15.99 12.95 -8.42
N TRP A 111 -15.57 12.93 -7.15
CA TRP A 111 -14.93 11.76 -6.56
C TRP A 111 -15.99 10.83 -5.98
N ILE A 112 -16.18 9.68 -6.61
CA ILE A 112 -17.16 8.67 -6.19
C ILE A 112 -16.46 7.40 -5.68
N PHE A 113 -17.07 6.70 -4.75
CA PHE A 113 -16.56 5.42 -4.26
C PHE A 113 -16.35 4.42 -5.41
N GLU A 114 -15.17 3.80 -5.48
CA GLU A 114 -14.84 2.78 -6.48
C GLU A 114 -15.58 1.47 -6.18
N LYS A 115 -16.72 1.24 -6.82
CA LYS A 115 -17.63 0.09 -6.59
C LYS A 115 -17.10 -1.23 -7.18
N VAL A 116 -15.88 -1.64 -6.83
CA VAL A 116 -15.30 -2.94 -7.26
C VAL A 116 -15.46 -3.99 -6.17
N SER A 117 -15.54 -3.56 -4.91
CA SER A 117 -15.71 -4.41 -3.73
C SER A 117 -16.60 -3.73 -2.68
N SER A 118 -16.92 -4.43 -1.58
CA SER A 118 -17.61 -3.80 -0.46
C SER A 118 -16.78 -2.69 0.18
N LYS A 119 -17.43 -1.75 0.91
CA LYS A 119 -16.74 -0.69 1.65
C LYS A 119 -15.94 -1.21 2.86
N ASP A 120 -16.11 -2.47 3.21
CA ASP A 120 -15.36 -3.10 4.31
C ASP A 120 -14.13 -3.87 3.82
N HIS A 121 -13.96 -4.02 2.49
CA HIS A 121 -12.80 -4.62 1.89
C HIS A 121 -11.72 -3.57 1.56
N ILE A 122 -10.52 -3.78 2.09
CA ILE A 122 -9.37 -2.92 1.80
C ILE A 122 -8.73 -3.36 0.49
N ARG A 123 -8.71 -2.46 -0.49
CA ARG A 123 -8.14 -2.70 -1.81
C ARG A 123 -6.62 -2.70 -1.79
N GLY A 124 -6.04 -3.48 -2.69
CA GLY A 124 -4.60 -3.64 -2.85
C GLY A 124 -3.75 -2.36 -2.91
N PRO A 125 -4.20 -1.28 -3.58
CA PRO A 125 -3.45 -0.02 -3.66
C PRO A 125 -3.19 0.70 -2.33
N ILE A 126 -3.88 0.36 -1.24
CA ILE A 126 -3.91 1.19 -0.01
C ILE A 126 -3.81 0.38 1.29
N LYS A 127 -3.12 -0.77 1.27
CA LYS A 127 -3.05 -1.65 2.44
C LYS A 127 -1.92 -1.32 3.40
N ALA A 128 -2.25 -1.37 4.69
CA ALA A 128 -1.29 -1.34 5.78
C ALA A 128 -1.42 -2.62 6.61
N TYR A 129 -0.30 -3.21 7.00
CA TYR A 129 -0.23 -4.45 7.75
C TYR A 129 0.55 -4.21 9.04
N ARG A 130 0.05 -4.74 10.16
CA ARG A 130 0.86 -4.95 11.35
C ARG A 130 1.97 -5.96 11.01
N LYS A 131 3.21 -5.70 11.44
CA LYS A 131 4.36 -6.59 11.18
C LYS A 131 4.05 -8.03 11.51
N LYS A 132 3.55 -8.30 12.72
CA LYS A 132 3.22 -9.67 13.13
C LYS A 132 2.17 -10.33 12.25
N CYS A 133 1.14 -9.60 11.81
CA CYS A 133 0.15 -10.13 10.86
C CYS A 133 0.79 -10.44 9.51
N PHE A 134 1.64 -9.55 9.00
CA PHE A 134 2.35 -9.75 7.74
C PHE A 134 3.25 -10.99 7.76
N GLU A 135 3.91 -11.24 8.89
CA GLU A 135 4.69 -12.46 9.14
C GLU A 135 3.79 -13.71 9.19
N ASP A 136 2.69 -13.67 9.96
CA ASP A 136 1.75 -14.81 10.14
C ASP A 136 1.06 -15.23 8.83
N ILE A 137 0.76 -14.28 7.93
CA ILE A 137 0.23 -14.59 6.60
C ILE A 137 1.31 -15.04 5.62
N ASN A 138 2.56 -15.02 6.04
CA ASN A 138 3.74 -15.30 5.22
C ASN A 138 3.83 -14.35 4.00
N GLY A 139 3.55 -13.08 4.22
CA GLY A 139 3.59 -12.01 3.21
C GLY A 139 2.53 -12.09 2.13
N LEU A 140 2.75 -11.36 1.03
CA LEU A 140 1.83 -11.28 -0.10
C LEU A 140 2.07 -12.40 -1.11
N ARG A 141 0.98 -13.01 -1.61
CA ARG A 141 1.05 -14.08 -2.61
C ARG A 141 1.19 -13.51 -4.02
N LYS A 142 2.03 -14.14 -4.84
CA LYS A 142 2.17 -13.82 -6.27
C LYS A 142 1.03 -14.45 -7.08
N SER A 143 -0.17 -13.91 -6.95
CA SER A 143 -1.37 -14.46 -7.59
C SER A 143 -2.37 -13.38 -7.96
N ILE A 144 -3.27 -13.67 -8.89
CA ILE A 144 -4.46 -12.86 -9.11
C ILE A 144 -5.29 -12.85 -7.82
N GLY A 145 -5.82 -11.68 -7.44
CA GLY A 145 -6.63 -11.52 -6.23
C GLY A 145 -5.82 -11.63 -4.93
N TRP A 146 -4.51 -11.41 -4.97
CA TRP A 146 -3.62 -11.41 -3.80
C TRP A 146 -4.16 -10.55 -2.65
N ASP A 147 -4.83 -9.46 -2.99
CA ASP A 147 -5.43 -8.50 -2.04
C ASP A 147 -6.74 -9.00 -1.38
N THR A 148 -7.25 -10.13 -1.80
CA THR A 148 -8.31 -10.89 -1.14
C THR A 148 -7.73 -12.07 -0.37
N VAL A 149 -6.74 -12.74 -0.95
CA VAL A 149 -6.09 -13.92 -0.35
C VAL A 149 -5.41 -13.55 0.97
N ASP A 150 -4.71 -12.42 1.04
CA ASP A 150 -4.06 -11.96 2.27
C ASP A 150 -5.08 -11.69 3.39
N VAL A 151 -6.24 -11.10 3.06
CA VAL A 151 -7.33 -10.87 4.01
C VAL A 151 -7.88 -12.19 4.56
N LEU A 152 -8.16 -13.16 3.68
CA LEU A 152 -8.68 -14.46 4.10
C LEU A 152 -7.69 -15.22 5.00
N ILE A 153 -6.40 -15.19 4.68
CA ILE A 153 -5.36 -15.83 5.51
C ILE A 153 -5.22 -15.10 6.85
N ALA A 154 -5.26 -13.76 6.85
CA ALA A 154 -5.22 -12.98 8.09
C ALA A 154 -6.41 -13.33 9.01
N GLN A 155 -7.62 -13.38 8.47
CA GLN A 155 -8.82 -13.78 9.22
C GLN A 155 -8.73 -15.23 9.74
N TYR A 156 -8.21 -16.15 8.93
CA TYR A 156 -7.95 -17.53 9.36
C TYR A 156 -6.99 -17.61 10.55
N ASN A 157 -6.01 -16.71 10.59
CA ASN A 157 -5.07 -16.55 11.70
C ASN A 157 -5.62 -15.66 12.85
N ASN A 158 -6.93 -15.41 12.89
CA ASN A 158 -7.65 -14.63 13.91
C ASN A 158 -7.27 -13.13 13.96
N TRP A 159 -6.74 -12.57 12.87
CA TRP A 159 -6.54 -11.14 12.73
C TRP A 159 -7.82 -10.43 12.30
N GLU A 160 -8.05 -9.24 12.86
CA GLU A 160 -9.14 -8.35 12.43
C GLU A 160 -8.69 -7.50 11.25
N ILE A 161 -9.64 -7.23 10.35
CA ILE A 161 -9.47 -6.34 9.21
C ILE A 161 -10.29 -5.07 9.48
N LYS A 162 -9.65 -3.90 9.40
CA LYS A 162 -10.30 -2.63 9.74
C LYS A 162 -10.24 -1.63 8.61
N THR A 163 -11.41 -1.28 8.07
CA THR A 163 -11.56 -0.19 7.09
C THR A 163 -12.07 1.07 7.78
N ASP A 164 -11.30 2.16 7.71
CA ASP A 164 -11.79 3.48 8.09
C ASP A 164 -12.45 4.15 6.87
N LYS A 165 -13.79 4.22 6.90
CA LYS A 165 -14.60 4.78 5.79
C LYS A 165 -14.46 6.30 5.65
N SER A 166 -13.89 6.99 6.64
CA SER A 166 -13.57 8.42 6.56
C SER A 166 -12.32 8.70 5.73
N LEU A 167 -11.41 7.74 5.63
CA LEU A 167 -10.18 7.82 4.84
C LEU A 167 -10.48 7.60 3.35
N LYS A 168 -10.82 8.68 2.67
CA LYS A 168 -11.15 8.69 1.23
C LYS A 168 -9.88 8.90 0.41
N VAL A 169 -9.34 7.83 -0.13
CA VAL A 169 -8.15 7.88 -1.00
C VAL A 169 -8.57 8.09 -2.44
N LYS A 170 -7.99 9.08 -3.10
CA LYS A 170 -8.24 9.32 -4.53
C LYS A 170 -7.36 8.40 -5.36
N HIS A 171 -7.98 7.64 -6.26
CA HIS A 171 -7.30 6.74 -7.19
C HIS A 171 -7.30 7.39 -8.57
N LEU A 172 -6.11 7.69 -9.08
CA LEU A 172 -5.91 8.42 -10.34
C LEU A 172 -6.01 7.50 -11.57
N LYS A 173 -6.59 6.31 -11.40
CA LYS A 173 -6.81 5.34 -12.46
C LYS A 173 -7.48 6.00 -13.68
N GLN A 174 -6.86 5.87 -14.84
CA GLN A 174 -7.39 6.26 -16.15
C GLN A 174 -8.31 5.19 -16.72
#